data_5ed5a98098e3c893e46ee4c5ebd630ef
#
_entry.id   5ed5a98098e3c893e46ee4c5ebd630ef
#
_cell.length_a   1.000
_cell.length_b   1.000
_cell.length_c   1.000
_cell.angle_alpha   90.00
_cell.angle_beta   90.00
_cell.angle_gamma   90.00
#
_symmetry.space_group_name_H-M   'P 1'
#
loop_
_entity.id
_entity.type
_entity.pdbx_description
1 polymer ?
#
loop_
_entity_poly.entity_id
_entity_poly.type
_entity_poly.pdbx_seq_one_letter_code
_entity_poly.pdbx_strand_id
1 'polypeptide(L)'
;MKAERGRIMVIGKKEQRNPRQEQCAQVSMLCRQRLLGYAESFEELGKSFCEEVGIVGDDRQSILEKYMLQQSRQIMGDHLQTVARIMERVAGEELVYLPLEEKKRKSLTQAFGSEGIQARELCYVRKKSIPGGISMTLSTERSGCKASQAADMLTVLLGKRLQPSPGSPYLIEKEPHCFLFTEEPGYVALTGVSRALKEGEKISGDQYTMLESERGRLILLLSDGTGAGEDAGRGSGRVLDLMEKMLEAGFDTEASVNMLNSALYAQNEEGDHPTVDICSLDLYTGECEICKVGGVATFIKGRSGTEYIGGDSLPLGIFQKAQTERSIRTLKPGEMLVMMTDGVLDALEDDCEERMRNRIDMLEEQNPQEIAEKILSYAICSCGGRIRDDMTVFVLYLWENA
;
A
#
# COMPACT_ATOMS: atom_id res chain seq x y z
N MET A 1 -54.46 -3.35 25.99
CA MET A 1 -53.12 -3.02 26.55
C MET A 1 -52.34 -2.26 25.51
N LYS A 2 -52.10 -0.97 25.80
CA LYS A 2 -51.55 0.02 24.89
C LYS A 2 -50.04 -0.11 24.80
N ALA A 3 -49.51 -0.21 23.57
CA ALA A 3 -48.09 -0.07 23.30
C ALA A 3 -47.78 1.42 23.03
N GLU A 4 -46.97 2.03 23.89
CA GLU A 4 -46.46 3.39 23.71
C GLU A 4 -45.38 3.44 22.65
N ARG A 5 -45.67 4.17 21.61
CA ARG A 5 -44.65 4.57 20.58
C ARG A 5 -43.88 5.75 21.11
N GLY A 6 -42.63 5.53 21.53
CA GLY A 6 -41.68 6.62 21.82
C GLY A 6 -41.36 7.38 20.55
N ARG A 7 -41.85 8.62 20.43
CA ARG A 7 -41.45 9.61 19.44
C ARG A 7 -40.07 10.13 19.83
N ILE A 8 -39.04 9.79 19.06
CA ILE A 8 -37.76 10.48 19.08
C ILE A 8 -37.98 11.84 18.40
N MET A 9 -38.01 12.88 19.20
CA MET A 9 -38.04 14.26 18.74
C MET A 9 -36.65 14.63 18.22
N VAL A 10 -36.44 14.61 16.91
CA VAL A 10 -35.26 15.19 16.28
C VAL A 10 -35.46 16.71 16.28
N ILE A 11 -34.91 17.39 17.28
CA ILE A 11 -34.81 18.84 17.28
C ILE A 11 -33.66 19.22 16.36
N GLY A 12 -33.95 19.43 15.10
CA GLY A 12 -33.02 19.97 14.09
C GLY A 12 -32.79 21.45 14.36
N LYS A 13 -31.78 21.82 15.16
CA LYS A 13 -31.19 23.14 15.04
C LYS A 13 -30.50 23.21 13.68
N LYS A 14 -30.99 24.03 12.76
CA LYS A 14 -30.26 24.48 11.59
C LYS A 14 -29.03 25.24 12.06
N GLU A 15 -27.89 24.56 12.23
CA GLU A 15 -26.61 25.22 12.36
C GLU A 15 -26.34 25.93 11.02
N GLN A 16 -26.11 27.24 11.10
CA GLN A 16 -25.65 28.03 9.95
C GLN A 16 -24.27 27.52 9.56
N ARG A 17 -24.20 26.74 8.48
CA ARG A 17 -22.93 26.32 7.88
C ARG A 17 -22.22 27.57 7.35
N ASN A 18 -20.91 27.67 7.59
CA ASN A 18 -20.08 28.72 7.04
C ASN A 18 -20.14 28.67 5.51
N PRO A 19 -20.36 29.79 4.77
CA PRO A 19 -20.47 29.82 3.32
C PRO A 19 -19.30 29.12 2.58
N ARG A 20 -18.10 29.15 3.13
CA ARG A 20 -16.93 28.45 2.57
C ARG A 20 -16.98 26.93 2.79
N GLN A 21 -17.52 26.47 3.91
CA GLN A 21 -17.76 25.04 4.13
C GLN A 21 -18.82 24.49 3.18
N GLU A 22 -19.82 25.28 2.84
CA GLU A 22 -20.80 24.92 1.80
C GLU A 22 -20.15 24.90 0.40
N GLN A 23 -19.26 25.83 0.09
CA GLN A 23 -18.51 25.84 -1.16
C GLN A 23 -17.57 24.61 -1.27
N CYS A 24 -16.80 24.29 -0.23
CA CYS A 24 -15.96 23.09 -0.22
C CYS A 24 -16.79 21.80 -0.36
N ALA A 25 -17.93 21.72 0.31
CA ALA A 25 -18.83 20.58 0.18
C ALA A 25 -19.44 20.48 -1.22
N GLN A 26 -19.79 21.60 -1.87
CA GLN A 26 -20.29 21.63 -3.24
C GLN A 26 -19.22 21.21 -4.25
N VAL A 27 -17.98 21.68 -4.12
CA VAL A 27 -16.86 21.28 -4.99
C VAL A 27 -16.58 19.79 -4.82
N SER A 28 -16.54 19.29 -3.58
CA SER A 28 -16.40 17.86 -3.31
C SER A 28 -17.51 17.03 -3.94
N MET A 29 -18.76 17.48 -3.85
CA MET A 29 -19.90 16.81 -4.46
C MET A 29 -19.81 16.77 -5.99
N LEU A 30 -19.38 17.88 -6.62
CA LEU A 30 -19.18 17.93 -8.08
C LEU A 30 -18.06 17.01 -8.54
N CYS A 31 -16.92 16.98 -7.83
CA CYS A 31 -15.83 16.06 -8.14
C CYS A 31 -16.27 14.60 -8.00
N ARG A 32 -17.01 14.29 -6.94
CA ARG A 32 -17.59 12.96 -6.73
C ARG A 32 -18.52 12.54 -7.87
N GLN A 33 -19.45 13.41 -8.28
CA GLN A 33 -20.37 13.13 -9.39
C GLN A 33 -19.61 12.88 -10.70
N ARG A 34 -18.55 13.64 -10.97
CA ARG A 34 -17.71 13.43 -12.16
C ARG A 34 -16.97 12.08 -12.10
N LEU A 35 -16.41 11.71 -10.95
CA LEU A 35 -15.73 10.41 -10.78
C LEU A 35 -16.72 9.25 -10.98
N LEU A 36 -17.92 9.35 -10.44
CA LEU A 36 -18.98 8.34 -10.66
C LEU A 36 -19.41 8.25 -12.13
N GLY A 37 -19.53 9.39 -12.82
CA GLY A 37 -19.83 9.41 -14.26
C GLY A 37 -18.70 8.78 -15.09
N TYR A 38 -17.44 8.98 -14.72
CA TYR A 38 -16.31 8.29 -15.36
C TYR A 38 -16.34 6.79 -15.07
N ALA A 39 -16.60 6.39 -13.82
CA ALA A 39 -16.71 4.99 -13.44
C ALA A 39 -17.79 4.27 -14.27
N GLU A 40 -18.98 4.85 -14.37
CA GLU A 40 -20.09 4.32 -15.19
C GLU A 40 -19.68 4.17 -16.66
N SER A 41 -19.01 5.19 -17.23
CA SER A 41 -18.54 5.14 -18.62
C SER A 41 -17.48 4.04 -18.83
N PHE A 42 -16.55 3.86 -17.89
CA PHE A 42 -15.54 2.79 -17.96
C PHE A 42 -16.18 1.41 -17.76
N GLU A 43 -17.18 1.28 -16.90
CA GLU A 43 -17.91 0.02 -16.71
C GLU A 43 -18.66 -0.38 -17.98
N GLU A 44 -19.39 0.54 -18.62
CA GLU A 44 -20.09 0.30 -19.90
C GLU A 44 -19.12 -0.06 -21.02
N LEU A 45 -18.00 0.68 -21.13
CA LEU A 45 -16.96 0.39 -22.10
C LEU A 45 -16.36 -1.00 -21.85
N GLY A 46 -16.08 -1.37 -20.62
CA GLY A 46 -15.58 -2.69 -20.23
C GLY A 46 -16.55 -3.80 -20.63
N LYS A 47 -17.85 -3.63 -20.40
CA LYS A 47 -18.89 -4.59 -20.84
C LYS A 47 -18.89 -4.75 -22.35
N SER A 48 -18.80 -3.66 -23.10
CA SER A 48 -18.74 -3.69 -24.58
C SER A 48 -17.53 -4.45 -25.12
N PHE A 49 -16.38 -4.39 -24.43
CA PHE A 49 -15.21 -5.18 -24.80
C PHE A 49 -15.40 -6.68 -24.53
N CYS A 50 -16.18 -7.07 -23.52
CA CYS A 50 -16.47 -8.47 -23.19
C CYS A 50 -17.54 -9.11 -24.11
N GLU A 51 -18.24 -8.34 -24.94
CA GLU A 51 -19.21 -8.88 -25.88
C GLU A 51 -18.54 -9.75 -26.96
N GLU A 52 -19.22 -10.85 -27.35
CA GLU A 52 -18.70 -11.77 -28.37
C GLU A 52 -18.57 -11.10 -29.73
N VAL A 53 -17.42 -11.33 -30.36
CA VAL A 53 -17.18 -10.89 -31.75
C VAL A 53 -17.68 -11.96 -32.70
N GLY A 54 -18.69 -11.64 -33.48
CA GLY A 54 -19.12 -12.49 -34.61
C GLY A 54 -18.09 -12.43 -35.73
N ILE A 55 -17.33 -13.50 -35.94
CA ILE A 55 -16.40 -13.63 -37.07
C ILE A 55 -16.90 -14.70 -38.01
N VAL A 56 -16.81 -14.41 -39.30
CA VAL A 56 -17.19 -15.31 -40.38
C VAL A 56 -15.92 -15.99 -40.87
N GLY A 57 -15.76 -17.27 -40.57
CA GLY A 57 -14.66 -18.12 -41.05
C GLY A 57 -14.57 -19.44 -40.26
N ASP A 58 -14.49 -20.58 -40.96
CA ASP A 58 -14.47 -21.92 -40.35
C ASP A 58 -13.11 -22.61 -40.41
N ASP A 59 -12.09 -21.91 -40.92
CA ASP A 59 -10.74 -22.48 -40.98
C ASP A 59 -10.00 -22.35 -39.63
N ARG A 60 -9.04 -23.25 -39.41
CA ARG A 60 -8.32 -23.36 -38.11
C ARG A 60 -7.59 -22.06 -37.72
N GLN A 61 -7.09 -21.31 -38.70
CA GLN A 61 -6.38 -20.07 -38.49
C GLN A 61 -7.34 -18.96 -38.01
N SER A 62 -8.49 -18.80 -38.67
CA SER A 62 -9.54 -17.85 -38.27
C SER A 62 -10.10 -18.15 -36.89
N ILE A 63 -10.21 -19.42 -36.49
CA ILE A 63 -10.64 -19.81 -35.14
C ILE A 63 -9.60 -19.39 -34.09
N LEU A 64 -8.29 -19.59 -34.37
CA LEU A 64 -7.23 -19.18 -33.44
C LEU A 64 -7.17 -17.66 -33.29
N GLU A 65 -7.21 -16.92 -34.40
CA GLU A 65 -7.22 -15.45 -34.38
C GLU A 65 -8.43 -14.91 -33.62
N LYS A 66 -9.61 -15.51 -33.81
CA LYS A 66 -10.82 -15.19 -33.05
C LYS A 66 -10.62 -15.39 -31.56
N TYR A 67 -10.04 -16.52 -31.17
CA TYR A 67 -9.78 -16.84 -29.78
C TYR A 67 -8.81 -15.83 -29.13
N MET A 68 -7.71 -15.50 -29.81
CA MET A 68 -6.74 -14.51 -29.34
C MET A 68 -7.36 -13.10 -29.23
N LEU A 69 -8.17 -12.70 -30.23
CA LEU A 69 -8.88 -11.42 -30.20
C LEU A 69 -9.88 -11.36 -29.03
N GLN A 70 -10.64 -12.44 -28.84
CA GLN A 70 -11.62 -12.51 -27.74
C GLN A 70 -10.92 -12.46 -26.37
N GLN A 71 -9.79 -13.15 -26.21
CA GLN A 71 -8.98 -13.06 -24.98
C GLN A 71 -8.47 -11.65 -24.74
N SER A 72 -7.88 -11.00 -25.74
CA SER A 72 -7.39 -9.63 -25.61
C SER A 72 -8.51 -8.65 -25.24
N ARG A 73 -9.69 -8.81 -25.84
CA ARG A 73 -10.88 -8.00 -25.52
C ARG A 73 -11.34 -8.25 -24.08
N GLN A 74 -11.37 -9.51 -23.65
CA GLN A 74 -11.73 -9.86 -22.27
C GLN A 74 -10.79 -9.21 -21.25
N ILE A 75 -9.47 -9.29 -21.48
CA ILE A 75 -8.45 -8.64 -20.64
C ILE A 75 -8.70 -7.12 -20.57
N MET A 76 -8.94 -6.48 -21.71
CA MET A 76 -9.22 -5.04 -21.75
C MET A 76 -10.49 -4.68 -21.00
N GLY A 77 -11.55 -5.48 -21.17
CA GLY A 77 -12.82 -5.30 -20.46
C GLY A 77 -12.65 -5.40 -18.94
N ASP A 78 -11.94 -6.40 -18.47
CA ASP A 78 -11.63 -6.62 -17.04
C ASP A 78 -10.81 -5.45 -16.45
N HIS A 79 -9.84 -4.91 -17.22
CA HIS A 79 -9.06 -3.74 -16.80
C HIS A 79 -9.94 -2.49 -16.66
N LEU A 80 -10.80 -2.22 -17.64
CA LEU A 80 -11.72 -1.07 -17.62
C LEU A 80 -12.70 -1.16 -16.44
N GLN A 81 -13.24 -2.35 -16.16
CA GLN A 81 -14.11 -2.57 -15.00
C GLN A 81 -13.34 -2.41 -13.68
N THR A 82 -12.06 -2.78 -13.65
CA THR A 82 -11.22 -2.57 -12.47
C THR A 82 -11.00 -1.08 -12.21
N VAL A 83 -10.70 -0.29 -13.25
CA VAL A 83 -10.58 1.16 -13.16
C VAL A 83 -11.89 1.80 -12.68
N ALA A 84 -13.04 1.35 -13.22
CA ALA A 84 -14.36 1.81 -12.79
C ALA A 84 -14.59 1.59 -11.29
N ARG A 85 -14.32 0.40 -10.78
CA ARG A 85 -14.44 0.07 -9.34
C ARG A 85 -13.54 0.93 -8.45
N ILE A 86 -12.34 1.28 -8.92
CA ILE A 86 -11.44 2.18 -8.18
C ILE A 86 -12.01 3.59 -8.15
N MET A 87 -12.50 4.10 -9.27
CA MET A 87 -13.16 5.42 -9.34
C MET A 87 -14.37 5.50 -8.41
N GLU A 88 -15.21 4.46 -8.37
CA GLU A 88 -16.33 4.36 -7.44
C GLU A 88 -15.88 4.37 -5.98
N ARG A 89 -14.82 3.63 -5.65
CA ARG A 89 -14.25 3.58 -4.31
C ARG A 89 -13.74 4.96 -3.89
N VAL A 90 -12.95 5.63 -4.74
CA VAL A 90 -12.44 6.99 -4.49
C VAL A 90 -13.59 7.99 -4.35
N ALA A 91 -14.61 7.91 -5.21
CA ALA A 91 -15.80 8.73 -5.10
C ALA A 91 -16.62 8.44 -3.82
N GLY A 92 -16.57 7.20 -3.33
CA GLY A 92 -17.21 6.78 -2.08
C GLY A 92 -16.49 7.22 -0.80
N GLU A 93 -15.24 7.69 -0.91
CA GLU A 93 -14.46 8.22 0.21
C GLU A 93 -14.94 9.62 0.60
N GLU A 94 -16.00 9.68 1.38
CA GLU A 94 -16.57 10.95 1.84
C GLU A 94 -15.78 11.51 3.01
N LEU A 95 -15.23 12.72 2.84
CA LEU A 95 -14.70 13.53 3.95
C LEU A 95 -15.86 14.19 4.66
N VAL A 96 -16.11 13.78 5.89
CA VAL A 96 -17.15 14.40 6.74
C VAL A 96 -16.49 15.43 7.63
N TYR A 97 -16.82 16.71 7.41
CA TYR A 97 -16.38 17.81 8.24
C TYR A 97 -17.38 18.03 9.38
N LEU A 98 -16.93 17.85 10.61
CA LEU A 98 -17.73 18.04 11.82
C LEU A 98 -17.23 19.28 12.56
N PRO A 99 -18.13 20.15 13.05
CA PRO A 99 -17.71 21.32 13.84
C PRO A 99 -17.05 20.87 15.14
N LEU A 100 -15.98 21.56 15.53
CA LEU A 100 -15.39 21.41 16.85
C LEU A 100 -16.28 22.08 17.91
N GLU A 101 -16.33 21.48 19.10
CA GLU A 101 -16.97 22.09 20.25
C GLU A 101 -16.42 23.50 20.49
N GLU A 102 -17.29 24.48 20.77
CA GLU A 102 -16.94 25.90 20.92
C GLU A 102 -15.82 26.11 21.94
N LYS A 103 -15.83 25.35 23.05
CA LYS A 103 -14.80 25.42 24.10
C LYS A 103 -13.44 24.99 23.57
N LYS A 104 -13.37 23.87 22.83
CA LYS A 104 -12.14 23.35 22.20
C LYS A 104 -11.64 24.31 21.13
N ARG A 105 -12.54 24.82 20.29
CA ARG A 105 -12.20 25.78 19.24
C ARG A 105 -11.55 27.05 19.84
N LYS A 106 -12.12 27.63 20.87
CA LYS A 106 -11.56 28.82 21.56
C LYS A 106 -10.20 28.52 22.18
N SER A 107 -10.05 27.38 22.87
CA SER A 107 -8.77 26.97 23.47
C SER A 107 -7.68 26.83 22.41
N LEU A 108 -7.96 26.15 21.30
CA LEU A 108 -7.02 26.00 20.18
C LEU A 108 -6.64 27.35 19.56
N THR A 109 -7.63 28.20 19.22
CA THR A 109 -7.38 29.51 18.63
C THR A 109 -6.52 30.37 19.54
N GLN A 110 -6.76 30.34 20.87
CA GLN A 110 -5.96 31.09 21.84
C GLN A 110 -4.53 30.58 21.95
N ALA A 111 -4.34 29.24 22.00
CA ALA A 111 -3.02 28.64 22.11
C ALA A 111 -2.18 28.90 20.85
N PHE A 112 -2.75 28.75 19.66
CA PHE A 112 -2.06 29.11 18.42
C PHE A 112 -1.74 30.62 18.36
N GLY A 113 -2.66 31.45 18.78
CA GLY A 113 -2.46 32.89 18.84
C GLY A 113 -1.32 33.33 19.78
N SER A 114 -1.10 32.64 20.91
CA SER A 114 0.04 32.89 21.80
C SER A 114 1.39 32.60 21.16
N GLU A 115 1.42 31.67 20.22
CA GLU A 115 2.61 31.34 19.41
C GLU A 115 2.72 32.17 18.12
N GLY A 116 1.83 33.15 17.92
CA GLY A 116 1.82 34.02 16.74
C GLY A 116 1.33 33.32 15.45
N ILE A 117 0.60 32.24 15.60
CA ILE A 117 -0.04 31.52 14.49
C ILE A 117 -1.54 31.85 14.51
N GLN A 118 -2.05 32.33 13.39
CA GLN A 118 -3.49 32.53 13.23
C GLN A 118 -4.13 31.22 12.76
N ALA A 119 -5.02 30.69 13.60
CA ALA A 119 -5.79 29.47 13.30
C ALA A 119 -7.26 29.82 13.01
N ARG A 120 -7.75 29.42 11.84
CA ARG A 120 -9.12 29.68 11.38
C ARG A 120 -9.75 28.38 10.85
N GLU A 121 -11.06 28.38 10.68
CA GLU A 121 -11.82 27.30 10.03
C GLU A 121 -11.53 25.90 10.60
N LEU A 122 -11.43 25.81 11.94
CA LEU A 122 -11.13 24.57 12.64
C LEU A 122 -12.33 23.62 12.57
N CYS A 123 -12.10 22.43 12.08
CA CYS A 123 -13.10 21.36 12.03
C CYS A 123 -12.46 19.98 12.24
N TYR A 124 -13.24 19.06 12.78
CA TYR A 124 -12.86 17.66 12.83
C TYR A 124 -13.19 17.03 11.49
N VAL A 125 -12.23 16.28 10.92
CA VAL A 125 -12.40 15.56 9.67
C VAL A 125 -12.43 14.09 9.96
N ARG A 126 -13.44 13.40 9.46
CA ARG A 126 -13.54 11.94 9.50
C ARG A 126 -13.63 11.39 8.09
N LYS A 127 -12.79 10.44 7.79
CA LYS A 127 -12.80 9.64 6.56
C LYS A 127 -13.02 8.19 6.95
N LYS A 128 -13.75 7.43 6.15
CA LYS A 128 -14.09 6.03 6.46
C LYS A 128 -12.86 5.13 6.56
N SER A 129 -11.80 5.45 5.83
CA SER A 129 -10.59 4.64 5.65
C SER A 129 -9.33 5.20 6.32
N ILE A 130 -9.42 6.32 7.04
CA ILE A 130 -8.28 6.96 7.74
C ILE A 130 -8.73 7.38 9.13
N PRO A 131 -7.86 7.30 10.16
CA PRO A 131 -8.15 7.85 11.47
C PRO A 131 -8.60 9.30 11.39
N GLY A 132 -9.49 9.67 12.28
CA GLY A 132 -10.01 11.04 12.34
C GLY A 132 -8.90 12.07 12.49
N GLY A 133 -9.08 13.22 11.85
CA GLY A 133 -8.10 14.30 11.87
C GLY A 133 -8.72 15.65 12.16
N ILE A 134 -7.88 16.66 12.22
CA ILE A 134 -8.28 18.06 12.36
C ILE A 134 -7.82 18.83 11.12
N SER A 135 -8.76 19.48 10.48
CA SER A 135 -8.48 20.45 9.42
C SER A 135 -8.55 21.86 9.99
N MET A 136 -7.58 22.68 9.65
CA MET A 136 -7.54 24.09 10.01
C MET A 136 -6.79 24.91 8.98
N THR A 137 -7.19 26.17 8.86
CA THR A 137 -6.47 27.16 8.05
C THR A 137 -5.47 27.88 8.94
N LEU A 138 -4.18 27.76 8.64
CA LEU A 138 -3.10 28.38 9.41
C LEU A 138 -2.37 29.43 8.59
N SER A 139 -1.93 30.51 9.27
CA SER A 139 -1.01 31.51 8.72
C SER A 139 -0.17 32.13 9.85
N THR A 140 1.03 32.65 9.55
CA THR A 140 1.89 33.31 10.52
C THR A 140 2.77 34.35 9.85
N GLU A 141 3.09 35.44 10.56
CA GLU A 141 4.11 36.41 10.13
C GLU A 141 5.55 35.97 10.49
N ARG A 142 5.69 34.88 11.27
CA ARG A 142 7.00 34.33 11.66
C ARG A 142 7.56 33.48 10.52
N SER A 143 8.83 33.61 10.23
CA SER A 143 9.53 32.75 9.27
C SER A 143 9.95 31.42 9.91
N GLY A 144 9.90 30.35 9.12
CA GLY A 144 10.40 29.02 9.52
C GLY A 144 9.50 28.23 10.48
N CYS A 145 8.22 28.60 10.63
CA CYS A 145 7.27 27.83 11.41
C CYS A 145 6.85 26.55 10.67
N LYS A 146 7.18 25.38 11.24
CA LYS A 146 6.88 24.08 10.62
C LYS A 146 5.48 23.58 11.00
N ALA A 147 4.84 22.85 10.09
CA ALA A 147 3.56 22.18 10.37
C ALA A 147 3.67 21.15 11.51
N SER A 148 4.84 20.53 11.70
CA SER A 148 5.09 19.62 12.82
C SER A 148 4.95 20.31 14.19
N GLN A 149 5.37 21.57 14.33
CA GLN A 149 5.20 22.33 15.57
C GLN A 149 3.71 22.57 15.90
N ALA A 150 2.90 22.80 14.86
CA ALA A 150 1.45 22.88 15.04
C ALA A 150 0.84 21.54 15.46
N ALA A 151 1.35 20.43 14.92
CA ALA A 151 0.95 19.08 15.32
C ALA A 151 1.30 18.79 16.80
N ASP A 152 2.51 19.17 17.24
CA ASP A 152 2.92 19.05 18.65
C ASP A 152 1.99 19.83 19.59
N MET A 153 1.63 21.06 19.21
CA MET A 153 0.65 21.86 19.96
C MET A 153 -0.71 21.17 20.04
N LEU A 154 -1.19 20.64 18.92
CA LEU A 154 -2.46 19.91 18.88
C LEU A 154 -2.40 18.65 19.75
N THR A 155 -1.29 17.92 19.70
CA THR A 155 -1.04 16.72 20.52
C THR A 155 -1.19 17.03 22.00
N VAL A 156 -0.54 18.11 22.48
CA VAL A 156 -0.63 18.54 23.89
C VAL A 156 -2.05 18.97 24.26
N LEU A 157 -2.74 19.72 23.39
CA LEU A 157 -4.06 20.29 23.70
C LEU A 157 -5.19 19.25 23.61
N LEU A 158 -5.02 18.22 22.81
CA LEU A 158 -6.06 17.21 22.55
C LEU A 158 -5.80 15.87 23.23
N GLY A 159 -4.58 15.66 23.71
CA GLY A 159 -4.16 14.40 24.34
C GLY A 159 -4.10 13.22 23.34
N LYS A 160 -3.91 13.50 22.06
CA LYS A 160 -3.78 12.53 20.98
C LYS A 160 -2.60 12.92 20.12
N ARG A 161 -1.74 11.97 19.78
CA ARG A 161 -0.63 12.22 18.87
C ARG A 161 -1.14 12.52 17.47
N LEU A 162 -0.76 13.68 16.97
CA LEU A 162 -1.16 14.15 15.65
C LEU A 162 0.07 14.51 14.84
N GLN A 163 0.02 14.21 13.54
CA GLN A 163 1.03 14.59 12.57
C GLN A 163 0.39 15.31 11.39
N PRO A 164 1.13 16.16 10.66
CA PRO A 164 0.63 16.74 9.42
C PRO A 164 0.39 15.61 8.40
N SER A 165 -0.76 15.61 7.74
CA SER A 165 -1.01 14.68 6.61
C SER A 165 -0.01 14.95 5.47
N PRO A 166 0.45 13.94 4.71
CA PRO A 166 1.38 14.09 3.60
C PRO A 166 1.01 15.15 2.57
N GLY A 167 -0.29 15.41 2.36
CA GLY A 167 -0.77 16.48 1.49
C GLY A 167 -0.76 17.89 2.10
N SER A 168 -0.34 18.07 3.35
CA SER A 168 -0.26 19.38 4.00
C SER A 168 1.05 20.10 3.67
N PRO A 169 1.06 21.45 3.57
CA PRO A 169 2.31 22.20 3.42
C PRO A 169 3.29 21.93 4.56
N TYR A 170 4.58 21.91 4.28
CA TYR A 170 5.62 21.70 5.30
C TYR A 170 5.79 22.91 6.24
N LEU A 171 5.62 24.14 5.70
CA LEU A 171 5.75 25.40 6.43
C LEU A 171 4.40 26.09 6.54
N ILE A 172 4.21 26.77 7.69
CA ILE A 172 3.12 27.72 7.89
C ILE A 172 3.64 29.08 7.49
N GLU A 173 3.03 29.66 6.47
CA GLU A 173 3.47 30.92 5.85
C GLU A 173 2.50 32.06 6.16
N LYS A 174 2.79 33.24 5.62
CA LYS A 174 1.96 34.44 5.77
C LYS A 174 0.61 34.28 5.07
N GLU A 175 0.61 33.63 3.90
CA GLU A 175 -0.63 33.30 3.21
C GLU A 175 -1.34 32.14 3.91
N PRO A 176 -2.66 32.29 4.15
CA PRO A 176 -3.42 31.22 4.81
C PRO A 176 -3.52 29.97 3.93
N HIS A 177 -3.04 28.83 4.43
CA HIS A 177 -3.16 27.52 3.82
C HIS A 177 -3.96 26.57 4.70
N CYS A 178 -4.63 25.62 4.07
CA CYS A 178 -5.34 24.55 4.76
C CYS A 178 -4.35 23.44 5.14
N PHE A 179 -4.36 23.02 6.40
CA PHE A 179 -3.58 21.92 6.95
C PHE A 179 -4.53 20.85 7.46
N LEU A 180 -4.20 19.61 7.17
CA LEU A 180 -4.86 18.44 7.75
C LEU A 180 -3.87 17.75 8.69
N PHE A 181 -4.29 17.52 9.92
CA PHE A 181 -3.53 16.77 10.93
C PHE A 181 -4.28 15.47 11.21
N THR A 182 -3.61 14.34 11.10
CA THR A 182 -4.15 13.00 11.34
C THR A 182 -3.51 12.36 12.57
N GLU A 183 -4.18 11.41 13.18
CA GLU A 183 -3.58 10.64 14.28
C GLU A 183 -2.33 9.91 13.77
N GLU A 184 -1.26 9.90 14.55
CA GLU A 184 -0.07 9.12 14.25
C GLU A 184 -0.37 7.61 14.34
N PRO A 185 0.25 6.79 13.50
CA PRO A 185 0.16 5.35 13.64
C PRO A 185 0.67 4.87 15.01
N GLY A 186 0.00 3.84 15.56
CA GLY A 186 0.41 3.24 16.84
C GLY A 186 1.69 2.41 16.75
N TYR A 187 2.13 2.11 15.53
CA TYR A 187 3.32 1.31 15.26
C TYR A 187 4.29 2.04 14.34
N VAL A 188 5.58 1.72 14.52
CA VAL A 188 6.68 2.13 13.64
C VAL A 188 7.36 0.86 13.14
N ALA A 189 7.58 0.77 11.84
CA ALA A 189 8.30 -0.33 11.22
C ALA A 189 9.62 0.19 10.63
N LEU A 190 10.71 -0.48 10.94
CA LEU A 190 12.00 -0.25 10.29
C LEU A 190 12.32 -1.44 9.40
N THR A 191 13.06 -1.17 8.33
CA THR A 191 13.44 -2.19 7.36
C THR A 191 14.93 -2.27 7.19
N GLY A 192 15.41 -3.45 6.79
CA GLY A 192 16.79 -3.69 6.43
C GLY A 192 16.87 -4.61 5.22
N VAL A 193 17.82 -4.38 4.33
CA VAL A 193 18.01 -5.20 3.13
C VAL A 193 19.46 -5.59 2.99
N SER A 194 19.71 -6.86 2.67
CA SER A 194 21.04 -7.34 2.32
C SER A 194 20.97 -8.18 1.05
N ARG A 195 21.95 -7.99 0.16
CA ARG A 195 21.97 -8.59 -1.18
C ARG A 195 23.33 -9.15 -1.52
N ALA A 196 23.33 -10.22 -2.32
CA ALA A 196 24.53 -10.75 -2.94
C ALA A 196 24.23 -11.12 -4.41
N LEU A 197 25.16 -10.80 -5.29
CA LEU A 197 25.03 -11.04 -6.71
C LEU A 197 25.50 -12.46 -7.06
N LYS A 198 24.87 -13.06 -8.05
CA LYS A 198 25.33 -14.28 -8.70
C LYS A 198 26.79 -14.12 -9.18
N GLU A 199 27.57 -15.15 -8.98
CA GLU A 199 28.98 -15.15 -9.39
C GLU A 199 29.15 -14.84 -10.88
N GLY A 200 29.89 -13.77 -11.19
CA GLY A 200 30.12 -13.31 -12.56
C GLY A 200 29.18 -12.23 -13.06
N GLU A 201 28.06 -11.97 -12.35
CA GLU A 201 27.13 -10.90 -12.71
C GLU A 201 27.51 -9.57 -12.05
N LYS A 202 27.08 -8.45 -12.70
CA LYS A 202 27.28 -7.09 -12.20
C LYS A 202 26.02 -6.43 -11.71
N ILE A 203 24.87 -6.94 -12.14
CA ILE A 203 23.53 -6.45 -11.84
C ILE A 203 22.72 -7.63 -11.37
N SER A 204 21.92 -7.43 -10.34
CA SER A 204 21.02 -8.45 -9.81
C SER A 204 19.73 -8.51 -10.62
N GLY A 205 19.24 -9.74 -10.84
CA GLY A 205 17.90 -10.03 -11.31
C GLY A 205 16.83 -9.68 -10.28
N ASP A 206 17.18 -9.76 -9.00
CA ASP A 206 16.29 -9.36 -7.90
C ASP A 206 16.13 -7.85 -7.83
N GLN A 207 14.91 -7.41 -7.58
CA GLN A 207 14.58 -6.01 -7.26
C GLN A 207 13.66 -5.93 -6.06
N TYR A 208 13.76 -4.82 -5.32
CA TYR A 208 12.89 -4.56 -4.19
C TYR A 208 12.54 -3.07 -4.13
N THR A 209 11.39 -2.77 -3.57
CA THR A 209 11.00 -1.39 -3.23
C THR A 209 10.15 -1.35 -1.98
N MET A 210 10.03 -0.18 -1.40
CA MET A 210 9.23 0.09 -0.22
C MET A 210 8.50 1.41 -0.41
N LEU A 211 7.21 1.40 -0.16
CA LEU A 211 6.39 2.61 -0.20
C LEU A 211 5.52 2.74 1.05
N GLU A 212 5.33 3.96 1.50
CA GLU A 212 4.40 4.30 2.56
C GLU A 212 3.20 5.00 1.95
N SER A 213 2.02 4.44 2.15
CA SER A 213 0.78 5.04 1.64
C SER A 213 0.27 6.13 2.57
N GLU A 214 -0.46 7.11 2.03
CA GLU A 214 -1.15 8.17 2.80
C GLU A 214 -2.09 7.62 3.89
N ARG A 215 -2.39 6.33 3.86
CA ARG A 215 -3.28 5.64 4.80
C ARG A 215 -2.53 5.01 5.98
N GLY A 216 -1.23 5.26 6.11
CA GLY A 216 -0.38 4.64 7.13
C GLY A 216 -0.16 3.16 6.91
N ARG A 217 -0.12 2.72 5.65
CA ARG A 217 0.30 1.38 5.26
C ARG A 217 1.73 1.43 4.74
N LEU A 218 2.56 0.58 5.28
CA LEU A 218 3.88 0.30 4.75
C LEU A 218 3.80 -0.92 3.84
N ILE A 219 4.20 -0.76 2.58
CA ILE A 219 4.15 -1.82 1.58
C ILE A 219 5.58 -2.15 1.15
N LEU A 220 5.96 -3.41 1.27
CA LEU A 220 7.23 -3.94 0.80
C LEU A 220 6.95 -4.81 -0.41
N LEU A 221 7.75 -4.63 -1.45
CA LEU A 221 7.69 -5.40 -2.68
C LEU A 221 9.07 -6.02 -2.93
N LEU A 222 9.08 -7.31 -3.23
CA LEU A 222 10.26 -8.07 -3.65
C LEU A 222 9.92 -8.82 -4.92
N SER A 223 10.77 -8.74 -5.93
CA SER A 223 10.61 -9.42 -7.21
C SER A 223 11.93 -10.05 -7.62
N ASP A 224 11.86 -11.29 -8.01
CA ASP A 224 12.95 -12.01 -8.66
C ASP A 224 12.63 -12.11 -10.15
N GLY A 225 13.61 -11.73 -10.98
CA GLY A 225 13.51 -11.78 -12.44
C GLY A 225 13.90 -13.15 -12.98
N THR A 226 13.31 -13.57 -14.09
CA THR A 226 13.64 -14.84 -14.72
C THR A 226 15.09 -14.84 -15.23
N GLY A 227 15.93 -15.68 -14.68
CA GLY A 227 17.36 -15.76 -15.03
C GLY A 227 18.25 -14.90 -14.15
N ALA A 228 19.29 -14.28 -14.71
CA ALA A 228 20.20 -13.42 -13.94
C ALA A 228 20.73 -12.27 -14.79
N GLY A 229 21.30 -11.25 -14.15
CA GLY A 229 21.93 -10.12 -14.80
C GLY A 229 20.98 -9.02 -15.26
N GLU A 230 21.41 -8.23 -16.25
CA GLU A 230 20.75 -6.98 -16.62
C GLU A 230 19.33 -7.18 -17.19
N ASP A 231 19.08 -8.22 -17.96
CA ASP A 231 17.77 -8.46 -18.58
C ASP A 231 16.73 -8.86 -17.51
N ALA A 232 17.09 -9.79 -16.61
CA ALA A 232 16.26 -10.18 -15.48
C ALA A 232 15.97 -8.98 -14.55
N GLY A 233 17.01 -8.19 -14.23
CA GLY A 233 16.85 -6.99 -13.40
C GLY A 233 15.99 -5.89 -14.03
N ARG A 234 15.94 -5.81 -15.37
CA ARG A 234 15.01 -4.90 -16.06
C ARG A 234 13.57 -5.39 -16.01
N GLY A 235 13.35 -6.70 -16.12
CA GLY A 235 12.02 -7.31 -16.01
C GLY A 235 11.40 -7.09 -14.63
N SER A 236 12.10 -7.54 -13.59
CA SER A 236 11.69 -7.37 -12.19
C SER A 236 11.52 -5.90 -11.79
N GLY A 237 12.45 -5.02 -12.21
CA GLY A 237 12.37 -3.57 -11.95
C GLY A 237 11.15 -2.93 -12.59
N ARG A 238 10.84 -3.26 -13.85
CA ARG A 238 9.64 -2.75 -14.54
C ARG A 238 8.35 -3.18 -13.83
N VAL A 239 8.29 -4.41 -13.34
CA VAL A 239 7.15 -4.92 -12.59
C VAL A 239 6.97 -4.14 -11.29
N LEU A 240 8.04 -3.93 -10.52
CA LEU A 240 7.96 -3.17 -9.27
C LEU A 240 7.59 -1.70 -9.51
N ASP A 241 8.15 -1.03 -10.52
CA ASP A 241 7.80 0.34 -10.88
C ASP A 241 6.31 0.52 -11.20
N LEU A 242 5.73 -0.46 -11.92
CA LEU A 242 4.30 -0.44 -12.25
C LEU A 242 3.44 -0.75 -11.02
N MET A 243 3.84 -1.74 -10.19
CA MET A 243 3.15 -2.04 -8.94
C MET A 243 3.12 -0.83 -8.01
N GLU A 244 4.25 -0.17 -7.81
CA GLU A 244 4.37 1.03 -6.98
C GLU A 244 3.39 2.11 -7.43
N LYS A 245 3.41 2.47 -8.72
CA LYS A 245 2.50 3.46 -9.30
C LYS A 245 1.03 3.10 -9.14
N MET A 246 0.67 1.83 -9.31
CA MET A 246 -0.71 1.37 -9.11
C MET A 246 -1.13 1.47 -7.65
N LEU A 247 -0.30 1.01 -6.73
CA LEU A 247 -0.58 1.06 -5.29
C LEU A 247 -0.66 2.50 -4.78
N GLU A 248 0.21 3.40 -5.24
CA GLU A 248 0.14 4.84 -4.97
C GLU A 248 -1.14 5.47 -5.52
N ALA A 249 -1.57 5.06 -6.71
CA ALA A 249 -2.84 5.50 -7.30
C ALA A 249 -4.08 4.95 -6.57
N GLY A 250 -3.89 4.09 -5.56
CA GLY A 250 -4.95 3.52 -4.73
C GLY A 250 -5.57 2.23 -5.26
N PHE A 251 -4.92 1.57 -6.23
CA PHE A 251 -5.29 0.20 -6.57
C PHE A 251 -5.02 -0.72 -5.38
N ASP A 252 -5.85 -1.74 -5.20
CA ASP A 252 -5.54 -2.79 -4.24
C ASP A 252 -4.53 -3.79 -4.82
N THR A 253 -3.90 -4.56 -3.95
CA THR A 253 -2.88 -5.55 -4.31
C THR A 253 -3.37 -6.52 -5.39
N GLU A 254 -4.59 -7.04 -5.24
CA GLU A 254 -5.16 -8.02 -6.17
C GLU A 254 -5.41 -7.43 -7.56
N ALA A 255 -5.97 -6.22 -7.63
CA ALA A 255 -6.18 -5.51 -8.89
C ALA A 255 -4.85 -5.23 -9.59
N SER A 256 -3.83 -4.76 -8.85
CA SER A 256 -2.50 -4.46 -9.38
C SER A 256 -1.83 -5.72 -9.95
N VAL A 257 -1.84 -6.81 -9.19
CA VAL A 257 -1.28 -8.10 -9.63
C VAL A 257 -1.98 -8.62 -10.88
N ASN A 258 -3.31 -8.61 -10.92
CA ASN A 258 -4.07 -9.10 -12.08
C ASN A 258 -3.82 -8.26 -13.35
N MET A 259 -3.73 -6.94 -13.22
CA MET A 259 -3.44 -6.07 -14.36
C MET A 259 -2.02 -6.29 -14.89
N LEU A 260 -1.03 -6.40 -14.02
CA LEU A 260 0.35 -6.71 -14.41
C LEU A 260 0.47 -8.08 -15.06
N ASN A 261 -0.13 -9.09 -14.44
CA ASN A 261 -0.15 -10.45 -14.98
C ASN A 261 -0.74 -10.49 -16.39
N SER A 262 -1.86 -9.80 -16.60
CA SER A 262 -2.52 -9.73 -17.90
C SER A 262 -1.65 -9.02 -18.95
N ALA A 263 -0.93 -7.96 -18.54
CA ALA A 263 -0.04 -7.23 -19.42
C ALA A 263 1.16 -8.12 -19.86
N LEU A 264 1.78 -8.84 -18.92
CA LEU A 264 2.89 -9.76 -19.20
C LEU A 264 2.42 -10.95 -20.06
N TYR A 265 1.26 -11.54 -19.73
CA TYR A 265 0.66 -12.61 -20.53
C TYR A 265 0.37 -12.19 -21.97
N ALA A 266 -0.11 -10.95 -22.17
CA ALA A 266 -0.43 -10.44 -23.52
C ALA A 266 0.82 -10.10 -24.35
N GLN A 267 1.94 -9.75 -23.72
CA GLN A 267 3.21 -9.49 -24.42
C GLN A 267 3.81 -10.74 -25.02
N ASN A 268 3.49 -11.92 -24.46
CA ASN A 268 3.90 -13.23 -24.95
C ASN A 268 5.43 -13.31 -25.23
N GLU A 269 6.24 -12.51 -24.51
CA GLU A 269 7.70 -12.54 -24.62
C GLU A 269 8.19 -13.84 -23.98
N GLU A 270 8.88 -14.65 -24.77
CA GLU A 270 9.46 -15.91 -24.30
C GLU A 270 10.46 -15.61 -23.17
N GLY A 271 10.09 -15.99 -21.94
CA GLY A 271 11.02 -16.14 -20.83
C GLY A 271 11.02 -15.04 -19.76
N ASP A 272 10.22 -13.99 -19.84
CA ASP A 272 10.17 -12.96 -18.79
C ASP A 272 8.96 -13.19 -17.86
N HIS A 273 9.15 -14.02 -16.83
CA HIS A 273 8.13 -14.40 -15.85
C HIS A 273 8.61 -14.08 -14.42
N PRO A 274 8.65 -12.81 -14.02
CA PRO A 274 9.12 -12.44 -12.69
C PRO A 274 8.15 -12.90 -11.61
N THR A 275 8.71 -13.17 -10.43
CA THR A 275 7.94 -13.36 -9.21
C THR A 275 7.60 -12.03 -8.56
N VAL A 276 6.58 -11.98 -7.71
CA VAL A 276 6.32 -10.81 -6.86
C VAL A 276 5.81 -11.24 -5.49
N ASP A 277 6.55 -10.87 -4.46
CA ASP A 277 6.14 -10.98 -3.07
C ASP A 277 5.78 -9.60 -2.54
N ILE A 278 4.62 -9.49 -1.91
CA ILE A 278 4.05 -8.24 -1.42
C ILE A 278 3.71 -8.41 0.05
N CYS A 279 4.22 -7.50 0.88
CA CYS A 279 3.81 -7.37 2.27
C CYS A 279 3.19 -5.99 2.47
N SER A 280 1.93 -5.92 2.89
CA SER A 280 1.23 -4.67 3.19
C SER A 280 0.85 -4.62 4.67
N LEU A 281 1.57 -3.81 5.45
CA LEU A 281 1.40 -3.65 6.89
C LEU A 281 0.64 -2.36 7.21
N ASP A 282 -0.48 -2.49 7.91
CA ASP A 282 -1.22 -1.36 8.47
C ASP A 282 -0.59 -0.94 9.81
N LEU A 283 0.00 0.25 9.85
CA LEU A 283 0.71 0.77 11.02
C LEU A 283 -0.22 1.24 12.15
N TYR A 284 -1.54 1.29 11.95
CA TYR A 284 -2.51 1.57 13.01
C TYR A 284 -2.96 0.30 13.73
N THR A 285 -3.08 -0.81 13.02
CA THR A 285 -3.65 -2.06 13.55
C THR A 285 -2.65 -3.19 13.70
N GLY A 286 -1.51 -3.12 13.00
CA GLY A 286 -0.56 -4.21 12.87
C GLY A 286 -1.02 -5.31 11.90
N GLU A 287 -2.17 -5.14 11.23
CA GLU A 287 -2.62 -6.08 10.21
C GLU A 287 -1.65 -6.10 9.04
N CYS A 288 -1.12 -7.28 8.76
CA CYS A 288 -0.15 -7.55 7.71
C CYS A 288 -0.77 -8.51 6.69
N GLU A 289 -0.99 -8.02 5.49
CA GLU A 289 -1.39 -8.82 4.34
C GLU A 289 -0.13 -9.22 3.55
N ILE A 290 0.04 -10.51 3.33
CA ILE A 290 1.11 -11.09 2.54
C ILE A 290 0.49 -11.70 1.30
N CYS A 291 0.96 -11.29 0.11
CA CYS A 291 0.50 -11.81 -1.17
C CYS A 291 1.72 -12.31 -1.96
N LYS A 292 1.65 -13.55 -2.44
CA LYS A 292 2.72 -14.22 -3.18
C LYS A 292 2.28 -14.57 -4.59
N VAL A 293 3.17 -14.32 -5.55
CA VAL A 293 3.02 -14.70 -6.96
C VAL A 293 4.35 -15.26 -7.45
N GLY A 294 4.49 -16.57 -7.35
CA GLY A 294 5.74 -17.28 -7.69
C GLY A 294 6.86 -17.09 -6.64
N GLY A 295 6.61 -16.32 -5.61
CA GLY A 295 7.60 -16.04 -4.57
C GLY A 295 7.80 -17.20 -3.60
N VAL A 296 8.99 -17.28 -3.00
CA VAL A 296 9.44 -18.46 -2.30
C VAL A 296 8.98 -18.46 -0.84
N ALA A 297 9.63 -17.73 0.02
CA ALA A 297 9.40 -17.83 1.45
C ALA A 297 9.31 -16.50 2.16
N THR A 298 8.36 -16.43 3.07
CA THR A 298 8.29 -15.36 4.08
C THR A 298 8.26 -16.00 5.45
N PHE A 299 9.06 -15.47 6.35
CA PHE A 299 9.11 -15.92 7.75
C PHE A 299 8.61 -14.81 8.65
N ILE A 300 7.82 -15.16 9.66
CA ILE A 300 7.41 -14.23 10.71
C ILE A 300 7.92 -14.78 12.03
N LYS A 301 8.86 -14.06 12.66
CA LYS A 301 9.36 -14.40 13.98
C LYS A 301 8.57 -13.63 15.03
N GLY A 302 7.90 -14.39 15.90
CA GLY A 302 7.21 -13.91 17.08
C GLY A 302 7.77 -14.52 18.36
N ARG A 303 7.13 -14.23 19.49
CA ARG A 303 7.54 -14.75 20.80
C ARG A 303 7.41 -16.28 20.93
N SER A 304 6.57 -16.89 20.13
CA SER A 304 6.29 -18.34 20.14
C SER A 304 7.14 -19.12 19.14
N GLY A 305 8.08 -18.48 18.46
CA GLY A 305 8.91 -19.05 17.40
C GLY A 305 8.59 -18.44 16.02
N THR A 306 9.25 -18.97 15.01
CA THR A 306 9.15 -18.51 13.64
C THR A 306 8.13 -19.32 12.84
N GLU A 307 7.12 -18.63 12.29
CA GLU A 307 6.16 -19.15 11.31
C GLU A 307 6.73 -19.03 9.90
N TYR A 308 6.52 -20.06 9.08
CA TYR A 308 6.83 -20.07 7.66
C TYR A 308 5.58 -19.85 6.83
N ILE A 309 5.65 -18.99 5.83
CA ILE A 309 4.59 -18.73 4.86
C ILE A 309 5.21 -18.95 3.47
N GLY A 310 4.98 -20.12 2.92
CA GLY A 310 5.37 -20.47 1.55
C GLY A 310 4.32 -20.07 0.54
N GLY A 311 4.62 -20.34 -0.73
CA GLY A 311 3.70 -20.21 -1.85
C GLY A 311 4.09 -21.19 -2.96
N ASP A 312 3.07 -21.88 -3.51
CA ASP A 312 3.19 -22.79 -4.65
C ASP A 312 2.66 -22.14 -5.94
N SER A 313 2.36 -20.83 -5.90
CA SER A 313 1.85 -20.10 -7.07
C SER A 313 2.92 -19.91 -8.13
N LEU A 314 2.48 -19.81 -9.39
CA LEU A 314 3.39 -19.60 -10.50
C LEU A 314 3.71 -18.10 -10.68
N PRO A 315 4.90 -17.78 -11.27
CA PRO A 315 5.28 -16.41 -11.61
C PRO A 315 4.28 -15.70 -12.51
N LEU A 316 4.39 -14.37 -12.62
CA LEU A 316 3.53 -13.55 -13.46
C LEU A 316 3.64 -13.90 -14.95
N GLY A 317 2.54 -13.75 -15.68
CA GLY A 317 2.50 -13.91 -17.13
C GLY A 317 2.42 -15.35 -17.66
N ILE A 318 2.50 -16.37 -16.78
CA ILE A 318 2.40 -17.79 -17.21
C ILE A 318 0.96 -18.15 -17.59
N PHE A 319 -0.01 -17.72 -16.81
CA PHE A 319 -1.43 -17.94 -17.08
C PHE A 319 -2.20 -16.63 -17.25
N GLN A 320 -3.32 -16.70 -17.94
CA GLN A 320 -4.20 -15.55 -18.16
C GLN A 320 -4.65 -14.88 -16.85
N LYS A 321 -4.87 -15.66 -15.78
CA LYS A 321 -5.15 -15.15 -14.44
C LYS A 321 -3.98 -15.44 -13.52
N ALA A 322 -3.56 -14.43 -12.78
CA ALA A 322 -2.55 -14.61 -11.74
C ALA A 322 -3.04 -15.62 -10.68
N GLN A 323 -2.14 -16.53 -10.33
CA GLN A 323 -2.33 -17.38 -9.17
C GLN A 323 -1.71 -16.67 -7.97
N THR A 324 -2.55 -16.14 -7.10
CA THR A 324 -2.11 -15.39 -5.92
C THR A 324 -2.41 -16.18 -4.65
N GLU A 325 -1.43 -16.26 -3.79
CA GLU A 325 -1.61 -16.79 -2.44
C GLU A 325 -1.61 -15.64 -1.44
N ARG A 326 -2.67 -15.56 -0.64
CA ARG A 326 -2.86 -14.47 0.32
C ARG A 326 -2.95 -15.00 1.73
N SER A 327 -2.19 -14.39 2.61
CA SER A 327 -2.22 -14.64 4.05
C SER A 327 -2.38 -13.34 4.81
N ILE A 328 -3.20 -13.34 5.86
CA ILE A 328 -3.36 -12.17 6.74
C ILE A 328 -2.88 -12.58 8.13
N ARG A 329 -2.02 -11.73 8.71
CA ARG A 329 -1.50 -11.89 10.07
C ARG A 329 -1.62 -10.55 10.81
N THR A 330 -1.56 -10.60 12.12
CA THR A 330 -1.44 -9.38 12.93
C THR A 330 -0.08 -9.42 13.60
N LEU A 331 0.81 -8.53 13.16
CA LEU A 331 2.13 -8.36 13.77
C LEU A 331 2.01 -7.53 15.05
N LYS A 332 2.83 -7.89 16.04
CA LYS A 332 2.92 -7.20 17.33
C LYS A 332 4.27 -6.56 17.49
N PRO A 333 4.40 -5.52 18.33
CA PRO A 333 5.70 -4.94 18.66
C PRO A 333 6.71 -6.00 19.13
N GLY A 334 7.91 -5.96 18.57
CA GLY A 334 8.95 -6.95 18.79
C GLY A 334 8.91 -8.15 17.86
N GLU A 335 7.95 -8.22 16.94
CA GLU A 335 7.91 -9.24 15.90
C GLU A 335 8.57 -8.72 14.62
N MET A 336 9.11 -9.64 13.84
CA MET A 336 9.73 -9.32 12.55
C MET A 336 9.20 -10.21 11.44
N LEU A 337 9.20 -9.65 10.23
CA LEU A 337 8.90 -10.34 8.99
C LEU A 337 10.15 -10.35 8.12
N VAL A 338 10.47 -11.50 7.53
CA VAL A 338 11.63 -11.69 6.65
C VAL A 338 11.13 -12.24 5.32
N MET A 339 11.31 -11.50 4.25
CA MET A 339 11.10 -11.93 2.87
C MET A 339 12.46 -12.23 2.24
N MET A 340 12.51 -13.19 1.34
CA MET A 340 13.75 -13.53 0.63
C MET A 340 13.46 -14.12 -0.75
N THR A 341 14.42 -14.00 -1.65
CA THR A 341 14.40 -14.65 -2.97
C THR A 341 14.87 -16.11 -2.86
N ASP A 342 14.58 -16.90 -3.87
CA ASP A 342 14.88 -18.35 -3.88
C ASP A 342 16.36 -18.66 -3.75
N GLY A 343 17.24 -17.83 -4.36
CA GLY A 343 18.68 -18.01 -4.23
C GLY A 343 19.20 -18.06 -2.79
N VAL A 344 18.48 -17.43 -1.83
CA VAL A 344 18.80 -17.49 -0.40
C VAL A 344 18.48 -18.87 0.19
N LEU A 345 17.33 -19.46 -0.16
CA LEU A 345 16.94 -20.79 0.35
C LEU A 345 17.69 -21.89 -0.36
N ASP A 346 17.87 -21.81 -1.67
CA ASP A 346 18.57 -22.80 -2.49
C ASP A 346 20.03 -22.98 -2.05
N ALA A 347 20.63 -21.91 -1.48
CA ALA A 347 21.95 -21.99 -0.89
C ALA A 347 22.06 -22.95 0.31
N LEU A 348 20.93 -23.31 0.94
CA LEU A 348 20.89 -24.21 2.08
C LEU A 348 20.72 -25.69 1.69
N GLU A 349 20.39 -25.98 0.44
CA GLU A 349 20.13 -27.33 -0.09
C GLU A 349 18.95 -28.04 0.62
N ASP A 350 19.15 -29.24 1.13
CA ASP A 350 18.11 -30.04 1.79
C ASP A 350 17.57 -29.36 3.07
N ASP A 351 16.23 -29.48 3.31
CA ASP A 351 15.52 -28.94 4.47
C ASP A 351 15.72 -27.42 4.64
N CYS A 352 15.90 -26.68 3.54
CA CYS A 352 16.24 -25.26 3.51
C CYS A 352 15.29 -24.39 4.34
N GLU A 353 13.99 -24.64 4.28
CA GLU A 353 12.98 -23.88 5.05
C GLU A 353 13.13 -24.10 6.57
N GLU A 354 13.31 -25.36 7.01
CA GLU A 354 13.48 -25.68 8.42
C GLU A 354 14.82 -25.14 8.94
N ARG A 355 15.87 -25.27 8.16
CA ARG A 355 17.20 -24.70 8.48
C ARG A 355 17.15 -23.19 8.61
N MET A 356 16.49 -22.50 7.69
CA MET A 356 16.32 -21.06 7.73
C MET A 356 15.44 -20.63 8.92
N ARG A 357 14.34 -21.30 9.17
CA ARG A 357 13.48 -21.06 10.33
C ARG A 357 14.26 -21.15 11.64
N ASN A 358 15.02 -22.25 11.81
CA ASN A 358 15.86 -22.44 13.00
C ASN A 358 16.92 -21.34 13.13
N ARG A 359 17.52 -20.92 12.00
CA ARG A 359 18.47 -19.81 12.00
C ARG A 359 17.83 -18.50 12.45
N ILE A 360 16.65 -18.19 11.94
CA ILE A 360 15.90 -16.96 12.30
C ILE A 360 15.50 -17.00 13.78
N ASP A 361 15.10 -18.16 14.31
CA ASP A 361 14.76 -18.31 15.73
C ASP A 361 15.95 -18.00 16.67
N MET A 362 17.16 -18.25 16.25
CA MET A 362 18.38 -17.99 17.03
C MET A 362 18.85 -16.53 17.02
N LEU A 363 18.26 -15.67 16.17
CA LEU A 363 18.65 -14.26 16.10
C LEU A 363 18.09 -13.50 17.30
N GLU A 364 18.92 -12.76 18.00
CA GLU A 364 18.53 -11.90 19.13
C GLU A 364 18.57 -10.41 18.79
N GLU A 365 19.07 -10.08 17.61
CA GLU A 365 19.18 -8.72 17.10
C GLU A 365 17.81 -8.08 16.92
N GLN A 366 17.77 -6.76 17.09
CA GLN A 366 16.58 -5.94 16.84
C GLN A 366 16.78 -4.96 15.68
N ASN A 367 18.01 -4.80 15.20
CA ASN A 367 18.31 -3.98 14.04
C ASN A 367 18.01 -4.78 12.75
N PRO A 368 17.01 -4.39 11.93
CA PRO A 368 16.63 -5.15 10.75
C PRO A 368 17.76 -5.26 9.71
N GLN A 369 18.66 -4.27 9.63
CA GLN A 369 19.82 -4.34 8.74
C GLN A 369 20.82 -5.42 9.17
N GLU A 370 21.14 -5.48 10.47
CA GLU A 370 22.02 -6.53 11.01
C GLU A 370 21.42 -7.92 10.86
N ILE A 371 20.09 -8.03 11.03
CA ILE A 371 19.36 -9.28 10.82
C ILE A 371 19.47 -9.74 9.36
N ALA A 372 19.22 -8.85 8.41
CA ALA A 372 19.33 -9.16 6.97
C ALA A 372 20.75 -9.62 6.60
N GLU A 373 21.79 -8.93 7.09
CA GLU A 373 23.18 -9.28 6.86
C GLU A 373 23.56 -10.65 7.46
N LYS A 374 23.07 -10.99 8.65
CA LYS A 374 23.32 -12.28 9.29
C LYS A 374 22.63 -13.45 8.60
N ILE A 375 21.41 -13.22 8.09
CA ILE A 375 20.69 -14.24 7.32
C ILE A 375 21.41 -14.49 5.99
N LEU A 376 21.76 -13.42 5.26
CA LEU A 376 22.49 -13.54 4.00
C LEU A 376 23.85 -14.21 4.19
N SER A 377 24.61 -13.79 5.21
CA SER A 377 25.89 -14.40 5.53
C SER A 377 25.77 -15.90 5.85
N TYR A 378 24.69 -16.31 6.52
CA TYR A 378 24.41 -17.71 6.79
C TYR A 378 24.18 -18.50 5.50
N ALA A 379 23.38 -17.96 4.57
CA ALA A 379 23.13 -18.58 3.26
C ALA A 379 24.44 -18.71 2.46
N ILE A 380 25.23 -17.65 2.34
CA ILE A 380 26.54 -17.66 1.64
C ILE A 380 27.50 -18.66 2.25
N CYS A 381 27.58 -18.73 3.57
CA CYS A 381 28.42 -19.73 4.25
C CYS A 381 27.95 -21.16 3.98
N SER A 382 26.64 -21.40 3.90
CA SER A 382 26.04 -22.73 3.66
C SER A 382 26.39 -23.28 2.27
N CYS A 383 26.48 -22.41 1.25
CA CYS A 383 26.91 -22.81 -0.10
C CYS A 383 28.44 -22.73 -0.33
N GLY A 384 29.23 -22.62 0.75
CA GLY A 384 30.70 -22.55 0.66
C GLY A 384 31.25 -21.28 0.02
N GLY A 385 30.48 -20.19 0.01
CA GLY A 385 30.83 -18.91 -0.58
C GLY A 385 30.59 -18.79 -2.09
N ARG A 386 30.06 -19.83 -2.75
CA ARG A 386 29.76 -19.80 -4.18
C ARG A 386 28.30 -19.41 -4.39
N ILE A 387 28.08 -18.18 -4.84
CA ILE A 387 26.76 -17.63 -5.09
C ILE A 387 26.26 -18.06 -6.46
N ARG A 388 25.34 -19.03 -6.49
CA ARG A 388 24.83 -19.65 -7.72
C ARG A 388 23.67 -18.85 -8.34
N ASP A 389 22.98 -18.06 -7.53
CA ASP A 389 21.90 -17.17 -7.97
C ASP A 389 21.89 -15.87 -7.14
N ASP A 390 21.19 -14.85 -7.62
CA ASP A 390 21.04 -13.62 -6.88
C ASP A 390 20.32 -13.89 -5.56
N MET A 391 20.75 -13.22 -4.52
CA MET A 391 20.24 -13.39 -3.15
C MET A 391 19.80 -12.06 -2.59
N THR A 392 18.56 -11.97 -2.18
CA THR A 392 18.02 -10.78 -1.50
C THR A 392 17.27 -11.20 -0.24
N VAL A 393 17.61 -10.56 0.88
CA VAL A 393 16.92 -10.69 2.17
C VAL A 393 16.36 -9.34 2.54
N PHE A 394 15.05 -9.26 2.74
CA PHE A 394 14.34 -8.05 3.13
C PHE A 394 13.65 -8.27 4.47
N VAL A 395 14.05 -7.51 5.49
CA VAL A 395 13.57 -7.62 6.87
C VAL A 395 12.75 -6.41 7.24
N LEU A 396 11.60 -6.64 7.87
CA LEU A 396 10.79 -5.64 8.54
C LEU A 396 10.73 -5.99 10.03
N TYR A 397 10.98 -5.02 10.89
CA TYR A 397 10.85 -5.16 12.34
C TYR A 397 9.87 -4.12 12.87
N LEU A 398 8.91 -4.54 13.69
CA LEU A 398 7.82 -3.71 14.19
C LEU A 398 8.06 -3.26 15.64
N TRP A 399 7.91 -1.95 15.89
CA TRP A 399 7.93 -1.36 17.22
C TRP A 399 6.62 -0.68 17.55
N GLU A 400 6.40 -0.50 18.85
CA GLU A 400 5.36 0.42 19.33
C GLU A 400 5.85 1.87 19.14
N ASN A 401 5.01 2.73 18.63
CA ASN A 401 5.29 4.16 18.53
C ASN A 401 5.13 4.77 19.92
N ALA A 402 6.26 4.91 20.65
CA ALA A 402 6.31 5.24 22.08
C ALA A 402 5.95 6.68 22.42
#